data_7e8fd426114e63c20f688163b1c8f52f
#
_entry.id   7e8fd426114e63c20f688163b1c8f52f
#
_cell.length_a   1.000
_cell.length_b   1.000
_cell.length_c   1.000
_cell.angle_alpha   90.00
_cell.angle_beta   90.00
_cell.angle_gamma   90.00
#
_symmetry.space_group_name_H-M   'P 1'
#
loop_
_entity.id
_entity.type
_entity.pdbx_description
1 polymer ?
#
loop_
_entity_poly.entity_id
_entity_poly.type
_entity_poly.pdbx_seq_one_letter_code
_entity_poly.pdbx_strand_id
1 'polypeptide(L)'
;MIYVGIDIAKLNHFASAISSDGEELIKPFKFTNDNDGFQLLISKLNPLDKDSLIIGLESTAHYGDNLVRYLVAKNYKVCVLNPIKTSTMRKNNIRKTKTDKVDTYIICKTLMMQESLRVVTFYDLDLMDLKALGRFRQKTIKQRTRLKIQLTSYVDEIFPELQYFFKSGLHQKSVYALLKEAPTPEAIASMHMTHLAHLLKVNSHGRFDKEMAQQLRVLAQKSVGASDSIPSDRKTDN
;
A
#
# COMPACT_ATOMS: atom_id res chain seq x y z
N MET A 1 -11.30 11.56 -35.10
CA MET A 1 -10.81 11.16 -33.75
C MET A 1 -10.18 9.77 -33.82
N ILE A 2 -9.08 9.57 -33.09
CA ILE A 2 -8.35 8.30 -33.00
C ILE A 2 -8.43 7.84 -31.56
N TYR A 3 -8.85 6.61 -31.34
CA TYR A 3 -8.99 6.03 -30.00
C TYR A 3 -7.94 4.94 -29.80
N VAL A 4 -7.07 5.14 -28.82
CA VAL A 4 -6.03 4.17 -28.43
C VAL A 4 -6.45 3.49 -27.15
N GLY A 5 -6.58 2.17 -27.18
CA GLY A 5 -6.89 1.37 -25.99
C GLY A 5 -5.64 0.66 -25.49
N ILE A 6 -5.35 0.83 -24.20
CA ILE A 6 -4.21 0.16 -23.53
C ILE A 6 -4.73 -0.74 -22.42
N ASP A 7 -4.49 -2.04 -22.55
CA ASP A 7 -4.71 -3.01 -21.49
C ASP A 7 -3.46 -3.11 -20.61
N ILE A 8 -3.65 -2.92 -19.31
CA ILE A 8 -2.57 -2.77 -18.32
C ILE A 8 -2.35 -4.09 -17.58
N ALA A 9 -1.10 -4.57 -17.57
CA ALA A 9 -0.67 -5.68 -16.75
C ALA A 9 0.68 -5.36 -16.08
N LYS A 10 1.11 -6.20 -15.15
CA LYS A 10 2.28 -5.95 -14.29
C LYS A 10 3.58 -5.75 -15.07
N LEU A 11 3.86 -6.63 -16.03
CA LEU A 11 5.14 -6.64 -16.76
C LEU A 11 4.99 -6.17 -18.21
N ASN A 12 3.86 -6.44 -18.83
CA ASN A 12 3.63 -6.16 -20.23
C ASN A 12 2.24 -5.58 -20.42
N HIS A 13 2.16 -4.59 -21.27
CA HIS A 13 0.92 -3.96 -21.70
C HIS A 13 0.60 -4.33 -23.13
N PHE A 14 -0.66 -4.22 -23.53
CA PHE A 14 -1.08 -4.32 -24.91
C PHE A 14 -1.75 -3.01 -25.33
N ALA A 15 -1.51 -2.58 -26.56
CA ALA A 15 -2.17 -1.41 -27.12
C ALA A 15 -2.66 -1.67 -28.54
N SER A 16 -3.75 -1.01 -28.92
CA SER A 16 -4.24 -0.93 -30.29
C SER A 16 -4.85 0.45 -30.54
N ALA A 17 -5.06 0.82 -31.80
CA ALA A 17 -5.71 2.07 -32.15
C ALA A 17 -6.76 1.84 -33.25
N ILE A 18 -7.91 2.52 -33.12
CA ILE A 18 -8.96 2.55 -34.10
C ILE A 18 -9.35 3.99 -34.47
N SER A 19 -9.88 4.19 -35.68
CA SER A 19 -10.50 5.44 -36.10
C SER A 19 -11.89 5.60 -35.50
N SER A 20 -12.49 6.80 -35.65
CA SER A 20 -13.90 7.05 -35.33
C SER A 20 -14.89 6.16 -36.07
N ASP A 21 -14.49 5.64 -37.22
CA ASP A 21 -15.31 4.76 -38.06
C ASP A 21 -15.12 3.28 -37.72
N GLY A 22 -14.24 3.00 -36.75
CA GLY A 22 -13.94 1.65 -36.28
C GLY A 22 -12.85 0.91 -37.08
N GLU A 23 -12.16 1.60 -37.99
CA GLU A 23 -11.05 1.02 -38.75
C GLU A 23 -9.82 0.83 -37.84
N GLU A 24 -9.15 -0.31 -37.98
CA GLU A 24 -7.92 -0.62 -37.28
C GLU A 24 -6.73 0.16 -37.83
N LEU A 25 -6.26 1.17 -37.08
CA LEU A 25 -5.08 1.96 -37.46
C LEU A 25 -3.78 1.34 -36.94
N ILE A 26 -3.81 0.76 -35.75
CA ILE A 26 -2.70 0.02 -35.16
C ILE A 26 -3.23 -1.31 -34.63
N LYS A 27 -2.69 -2.39 -35.18
CA LYS A 27 -2.98 -3.75 -34.68
C LYS A 27 -2.53 -3.94 -33.26
N PRO A 28 -3.22 -4.76 -32.45
CA PRO A 28 -2.81 -5.05 -31.08
C PRO A 28 -1.36 -5.51 -31.01
N PHE A 29 -0.55 -4.79 -30.27
CA PHE A 29 0.86 -5.11 -30.03
C PHE A 29 1.18 -5.08 -28.54
N LYS A 30 2.20 -5.83 -28.17
CA LYS A 30 2.70 -5.93 -26.79
C LYS A 30 3.87 -4.97 -26.59
N PHE A 31 3.95 -4.35 -25.42
CA PHE A 31 5.10 -3.57 -24.99
C PHE A 31 5.34 -3.76 -23.47
N THR A 32 6.58 -3.57 -23.02
CA THR A 32 6.99 -3.78 -21.65
C THR A 32 6.64 -2.56 -20.77
N ASN A 33 6.49 -2.80 -19.44
CA ASN A 33 6.24 -1.74 -18.47
C ASN A 33 7.57 -1.12 -18.00
N ASP A 34 8.31 -0.55 -18.94
CA ASP A 34 9.61 0.10 -18.76
C ASP A 34 9.82 1.19 -19.82
N ASN A 35 10.98 1.83 -19.79
CA ASN A 35 11.30 2.90 -20.74
C ASN A 35 11.28 2.44 -22.20
N ASP A 36 11.82 1.26 -22.49
CA ASP A 36 11.92 0.77 -23.88
C ASP A 36 10.53 0.45 -24.44
N GLY A 37 9.67 -0.17 -23.62
CA GLY A 37 8.28 -0.40 -24.00
C GLY A 37 7.51 0.91 -24.21
N PHE A 38 7.73 1.91 -23.38
CA PHE A 38 7.08 3.22 -23.54
C PHE A 38 7.57 3.95 -24.78
N GLN A 39 8.86 3.85 -25.11
CA GLN A 39 9.40 4.37 -26.38
C GLN A 39 8.81 3.64 -27.58
N LEU A 40 8.65 2.32 -27.50
CA LEU A 40 7.98 1.52 -28.55
C LEU A 40 6.53 2.01 -28.74
N LEU A 41 5.77 2.23 -27.65
CA LEU A 41 4.42 2.79 -27.74
C LEU A 41 4.43 4.13 -28.48
N ILE A 42 5.29 5.07 -28.07
CA ILE A 42 5.40 6.38 -28.72
C ILE A 42 5.76 6.26 -30.20
N SER A 43 6.70 5.40 -30.56
CA SER A 43 7.09 5.19 -31.96
C SER A 43 5.92 4.71 -32.83
N LYS A 44 5.01 3.91 -32.27
CA LYS A 44 3.79 3.45 -32.94
C LYS A 44 2.72 4.54 -33.03
N LEU A 45 2.67 5.47 -32.07
CA LEU A 45 1.71 6.57 -32.06
C LEU A 45 2.16 7.76 -32.92
N ASN A 46 3.47 7.98 -33.10
CA ASN A 46 4.02 9.13 -33.83
C ASN A 46 3.47 9.33 -35.25
N PRO A 47 3.13 8.29 -36.04
CA PRO A 47 2.54 8.48 -37.37
C PRO A 47 1.11 9.00 -37.35
N LEU A 48 0.44 9.00 -36.18
CA LEU A 48 -0.94 9.42 -36.00
C LEU A 48 -1.01 10.88 -35.61
N ASP A 49 -2.10 11.56 -36.02
CA ASP A 49 -2.37 12.93 -35.60
C ASP A 49 -2.64 13.00 -34.09
N LYS A 50 -1.70 13.58 -33.36
CA LYS A 50 -1.73 13.67 -31.90
C LYS A 50 -2.88 14.50 -31.37
N ASP A 51 -3.33 15.53 -32.08
CA ASP A 51 -4.39 16.43 -31.62
C ASP A 51 -5.75 15.74 -31.66
N SER A 52 -5.95 14.83 -32.60
CA SER A 52 -7.15 14.00 -32.71
C SER A 52 -7.07 12.67 -31.94
N LEU A 53 -5.96 12.39 -31.21
CA LEU A 53 -5.72 11.15 -30.53
C LEU A 53 -6.12 11.20 -29.05
N ILE A 54 -6.87 10.21 -28.60
CA ILE A 54 -7.22 10.01 -27.19
C ILE A 54 -6.80 8.60 -26.77
N ILE A 55 -6.06 8.50 -25.66
CA ILE A 55 -5.58 7.26 -25.09
C ILE A 55 -6.45 6.88 -23.89
N GLY A 56 -7.00 5.68 -23.89
CA GLY A 56 -7.70 5.11 -22.74
C GLY A 56 -6.97 3.92 -22.16
N LEU A 57 -7.00 3.84 -20.85
CA LEU A 57 -6.53 2.67 -20.12
C LEU A 57 -7.47 2.36 -18.96
N GLU A 58 -7.57 1.08 -18.61
CA GLU A 58 -8.39 0.64 -17.49
C GLU A 58 -7.67 0.88 -16.16
N SER A 59 -8.37 1.41 -15.17
CA SER A 59 -7.82 1.63 -13.81
C SER A 59 -7.65 0.29 -13.09
N THR A 60 -6.64 -0.49 -13.45
CA THR A 60 -6.29 -1.76 -12.81
C THR A 60 -5.04 -1.60 -11.95
N ALA A 61 -5.23 -1.49 -10.64
CA ALA A 61 -4.15 -1.32 -9.67
C ALA A 61 -3.17 -0.15 -10.02
N HIS A 62 -1.95 -0.18 -9.48
CA HIS A 62 -0.93 0.86 -9.67
C HIS A 62 -0.02 0.64 -10.90
N TYR A 63 -0.22 -0.44 -11.65
CA TYR A 63 0.68 -0.81 -12.75
C TYR A 63 0.66 0.16 -13.93
N GLY A 64 -0.45 0.90 -14.10
CA GLY A 64 -0.59 1.91 -15.16
C GLY A 64 -0.13 3.31 -14.77
N ASP A 65 0.14 3.58 -13.48
CA ASP A 65 0.40 4.93 -12.99
C ASP A 65 1.62 5.57 -13.67
N ASN A 66 2.71 4.83 -13.86
CA ASN A 66 3.92 5.31 -14.53
C ASN A 66 3.65 5.64 -16.00
N LEU A 67 2.88 4.80 -16.69
CA LEU A 67 2.52 5.02 -18.09
C LEU A 67 1.63 6.25 -18.25
N VAL A 68 0.64 6.46 -17.36
CA VAL A 68 -0.21 7.66 -17.37
C VAL A 68 0.64 8.91 -17.21
N ARG A 69 1.55 8.96 -16.22
CA ARG A 69 2.47 10.07 -16.01
C ARG A 69 3.33 10.36 -17.23
N TYR A 70 3.90 9.31 -17.81
CA TYR A 70 4.76 9.39 -18.98
C TYR A 70 4.00 9.99 -20.19
N LEU A 71 2.77 9.53 -20.44
CA LEU A 71 1.93 10.01 -21.54
C LEU A 71 1.46 11.45 -21.31
N VAL A 72 1.03 11.78 -20.10
CA VAL A 72 0.62 13.16 -19.74
C VAL A 72 1.79 14.12 -19.85
N ALA A 73 2.99 13.73 -19.37
CA ALA A 73 4.21 14.54 -19.51
C ALA A 73 4.60 14.78 -20.98
N LYS A 74 4.21 13.89 -21.88
CA LYS A 74 4.37 14.07 -23.33
C LYS A 74 3.17 14.76 -24.00
N ASN A 75 2.26 15.34 -23.21
CA ASN A 75 1.07 16.06 -23.70
C ASN A 75 0.11 15.21 -24.54
N TYR A 76 -0.03 13.92 -24.24
CA TYR A 76 -1.11 13.10 -24.79
C TYR A 76 -2.39 13.27 -23.96
N LYS A 77 -3.56 13.22 -24.62
CA LYS A 77 -4.86 13.19 -23.95
C LYS A 77 -5.11 11.78 -23.41
N VAL A 78 -5.02 11.60 -22.11
CA VAL A 78 -5.15 10.30 -21.43
C VAL A 78 -6.44 10.25 -20.61
N CYS A 79 -7.22 9.19 -20.78
CA CYS A 79 -8.44 8.92 -20.02
C CYS A 79 -8.29 7.62 -19.24
N VAL A 80 -8.51 7.66 -17.91
CA VAL A 80 -8.54 6.47 -17.08
C VAL A 80 -9.99 6.00 -16.95
N LEU A 81 -10.27 4.80 -17.47
CA LEU A 81 -11.59 4.23 -17.53
C LEU A 81 -11.93 3.44 -16.27
N ASN A 82 -13.19 3.51 -15.85
CA ASN A 82 -13.68 2.67 -14.76
C ASN A 82 -13.84 1.22 -15.27
N PRO A 83 -13.26 0.21 -14.59
CA PRO A 83 -13.40 -1.22 -14.94
C PRO A 83 -14.83 -1.71 -15.07
N ILE A 84 -15.78 -1.09 -14.39
CA ILE A 84 -17.21 -1.43 -14.50
C ILE A 84 -17.71 -1.15 -15.93
N LYS A 85 -17.31 -0.01 -16.52
CA LYS A 85 -17.77 0.36 -17.88
C LYS A 85 -17.20 -0.59 -18.93
N THR A 86 -15.91 -0.93 -18.85
CA THR A 86 -15.27 -1.88 -19.76
C THR A 86 -15.82 -3.30 -19.59
N SER A 87 -16.14 -3.72 -18.36
CA SER A 87 -16.74 -5.03 -18.10
C SER A 87 -18.15 -5.15 -18.69
N THR A 88 -18.95 -4.09 -18.64
CA THR A 88 -20.29 -4.05 -19.26
C THR A 88 -20.18 -4.19 -20.77
N MET A 89 -19.23 -3.51 -21.40
CA MET A 89 -18.95 -3.65 -22.83
C MET A 89 -18.50 -5.07 -23.22
N ARG A 90 -17.69 -5.74 -22.36
CA ARG A 90 -17.29 -7.15 -22.56
C ARG A 90 -18.49 -8.09 -22.55
N LYS A 91 -19.44 -7.90 -21.63
CA LYS A 91 -20.65 -8.74 -21.53
C LYS A 91 -21.54 -8.63 -22.75
N ASN A 92 -21.58 -7.49 -23.39
CA ASN A 92 -22.36 -7.25 -24.59
C ASN A 92 -21.72 -7.82 -25.87
N ASN A 93 -20.46 -8.26 -25.82
CA ASN A 93 -19.78 -8.90 -26.94
C ASN A 93 -20.12 -10.40 -26.97
N ILE A 94 -20.68 -10.85 -28.09
CA ILE A 94 -21.15 -12.23 -28.32
C ILE A 94 -20.03 -13.26 -28.26
N ARG A 95 -18.76 -12.87 -28.52
CA ARG A 95 -17.59 -13.74 -28.44
C ARG A 95 -16.92 -13.62 -27.06
N LYS A 96 -17.09 -14.65 -26.24
CA LYS A 96 -16.55 -14.75 -24.85
C LYS A 96 -15.03 -15.04 -24.76
N THR A 97 -14.27 -14.99 -25.84
CA THR A 97 -12.82 -15.25 -25.80
C THR A 97 -12.09 -14.05 -25.20
N LYS A 98 -11.63 -14.21 -23.96
CA LYS A 98 -10.77 -13.23 -23.28
C LYS A 98 -9.34 -13.39 -23.81
N THR A 99 -8.86 -12.38 -24.55
CA THR A 99 -7.45 -12.25 -24.94
C THR A 99 -7.06 -10.79 -24.78
N ASP A 100 -5.83 -10.52 -24.35
CA ASP A 100 -5.29 -9.17 -24.16
C ASP A 100 -5.48 -8.28 -25.41
N LYS A 101 -5.49 -8.91 -26.61
CA LYS A 101 -5.77 -8.23 -27.88
C LYS A 101 -7.22 -7.75 -27.99
N VAL A 102 -8.18 -8.56 -27.54
CA VAL A 102 -9.61 -8.19 -27.54
C VAL A 102 -9.87 -7.10 -26.51
N ASP A 103 -9.17 -7.13 -25.38
CA ASP A 103 -9.35 -6.16 -24.31
C ASP A 103 -8.94 -4.74 -24.73
N THR A 104 -7.89 -4.57 -25.56
CA THR A 104 -7.52 -3.26 -26.11
C THR A 104 -8.61 -2.67 -27.02
N TYR A 105 -9.26 -3.48 -27.85
CA TYR A 105 -10.39 -3.01 -28.68
C TYR A 105 -11.62 -2.64 -27.84
N ILE A 106 -11.88 -3.36 -26.77
CA ILE A 106 -12.99 -3.03 -25.86
C ILE A 106 -12.74 -1.67 -25.23
N ILE A 107 -11.51 -1.38 -24.83
CA ILE A 107 -11.11 -0.07 -24.28
C ILE A 107 -11.31 1.03 -25.35
N CYS A 108 -10.85 0.82 -26.60
CA CYS A 108 -11.10 1.75 -27.70
C CYS A 108 -12.59 2.03 -27.91
N LYS A 109 -13.42 0.99 -28.00
CA LYS A 109 -14.86 1.12 -28.15
C LYS A 109 -15.52 1.80 -26.97
N THR A 110 -15.05 1.53 -25.74
CA THR A 110 -15.55 2.19 -24.54
C THR A 110 -15.25 3.70 -24.57
N LEU A 111 -14.05 4.11 -25.04
CA LEU A 111 -13.74 5.53 -25.25
C LEU A 111 -14.66 6.17 -26.28
N MET A 112 -14.84 5.50 -27.41
CA MET A 112 -15.64 6.00 -28.54
C MET A 112 -17.13 6.22 -28.15
N MET A 113 -17.67 5.37 -27.25
CA MET A 113 -19.08 5.43 -26.83
C MET A 113 -19.34 6.38 -25.66
N GLN A 114 -18.30 6.99 -25.06
CA GLN A 114 -18.51 7.94 -23.96
C GLN A 114 -18.84 9.33 -24.50
N GLU A 115 -19.97 9.87 -24.09
CA GLU A 115 -20.39 11.24 -24.41
C GLU A 115 -19.46 12.30 -23.84
N SER A 116 -18.84 12.03 -22.68
CA SER A 116 -17.84 12.91 -22.05
C SER A 116 -16.62 12.11 -21.60
N LEU A 117 -15.45 12.52 -22.10
CA LEU A 117 -14.16 11.95 -21.74
C LEU A 117 -13.44 12.87 -20.76
N ARG A 118 -13.17 12.38 -19.57
CA ARG A 118 -12.35 13.10 -18.58
C ARG A 118 -10.88 12.81 -18.84
N VAL A 119 -10.19 13.80 -19.39
CA VAL A 119 -8.75 13.75 -19.61
C VAL A 119 -8.03 13.98 -18.29
N VAL A 120 -7.03 13.16 -18.01
CA VAL A 120 -6.15 13.28 -16.83
C VAL A 120 -5.27 14.51 -16.98
N THR A 121 -5.26 15.34 -15.95
CA THR A 121 -4.43 16.54 -15.86
C THR A 121 -3.25 16.33 -14.91
N PHE A 122 -2.27 17.24 -14.88
CA PHE A 122 -1.21 17.23 -13.87
C PHE A 122 -1.78 17.29 -12.44
N TYR A 123 -2.83 18.08 -12.23
CA TYR A 123 -3.52 18.14 -10.94
C TYR A 123 -4.09 16.78 -10.50
N ASP A 124 -4.65 16.00 -11.44
CA ASP A 124 -5.13 14.65 -11.14
C ASP A 124 -3.98 13.72 -10.72
N LEU A 125 -2.78 13.88 -11.30
CA LEU A 125 -1.59 13.12 -10.91
C LEU A 125 -1.16 13.45 -9.47
N ASP A 126 -1.14 14.73 -9.09
CA ASP A 126 -0.85 15.14 -7.71
C ASP A 126 -1.86 14.58 -6.72
N LEU A 127 -3.15 14.57 -7.08
CA LEU A 127 -4.20 13.94 -6.28
C LEU A 127 -4.03 12.42 -6.17
N MET A 128 -3.53 11.75 -7.20
CA MET A 128 -3.23 10.32 -7.14
C MET A 128 -2.12 10.05 -6.12
N ASP A 129 -1.07 10.85 -6.08
CA ASP A 129 0.01 10.74 -5.10
C ASP A 129 -0.47 10.97 -3.68
N LEU A 130 -1.24 12.02 -3.47
CA LEU A 130 -1.82 12.30 -2.15
C LEU A 130 -2.71 11.16 -1.65
N LYS A 131 -3.55 10.59 -2.53
CA LYS A 131 -4.37 9.41 -2.22
C LYS A 131 -3.52 8.18 -1.90
N ALA A 132 -2.41 7.96 -2.62
CA ALA A 132 -1.49 6.85 -2.36
C ALA A 132 -0.83 6.99 -0.99
N LEU A 133 -0.34 8.18 -0.64
CA LEU A 133 0.22 8.50 0.69
C LEU A 133 -0.83 8.31 1.80
N GLY A 134 -2.06 8.76 1.59
CA GLY A 134 -3.16 8.56 2.53
C GLY A 134 -3.45 7.08 2.80
N ARG A 135 -3.51 6.26 1.75
CA ARG A 135 -3.68 4.80 1.86
C ARG A 135 -2.50 4.14 2.59
N PHE A 136 -1.27 4.53 2.27
CA PHE A 136 -0.06 4.05 2.94
C PHE A 136 -0.09 4.37 4.44
N ARG A 137 -0.39 5.63 4.80
CA ARG A 137 -0.55 6.06 6.20
C ARG A 137 -1.59 5.21 6.93
N GLN A 138 -2.77 5.01 6.33
CA GLN A 138 -3.83 4.18 6.95
C GLN A 138 -3.38 2.72 7.15
N LYS A 139 -2.69 2.13 6.18
CA LYS A 139 -2.14 0.76 6.29
C LYS A 139 -1.16 0.67 7.45
N THR A 140 -0.24 1.64 7.56
CA THR A 140 0.76 1.70 8.65
C THR A 140 0.09 1.86 10.03
N ILE A 141 -0.95 2.71 10.14
CA ILE A 141 -1.71 2.85 11.38
C ILE A 141 -2.39 1.52 11.76
N LYS A 142 -3.02 0.82 10.81
CA LYS A 142 -3.65 -0.47 11.07
C LYS A 142 -2.63 -1.53 11.52
N GLN A 143 -1.45 -1.58 10.90
CA GLN A 143 -0.36 -2.48 11.30
C GLN A 143 0.10 -2.16 12.73
N ARG A 144 0.36 -0.88 13.03
CA ARG A 144 0.71 -0.45 14.40
C ARG A 144 -0.34 -0.87 15.42
N THR A 145 -1.61 -0.70 15.12
CA THR A 145 -2.70 -1.10 16.03
C THR A 145 -2.71 -2.62 16.27
N ARG A 146 -2.50 -3.42 15.21
CA ARG A 146 -2.39 -4.88 15.37
C ARG A 146 -1.24 -5.28 16.28
N LEU A 147 -0.05 -4.68 16.08
CA LEU A 147 1.11 -4.96 16.93
C LEU A 147 0.87 -4.56 18.39
N LYS A 148 0.18 -3.44 18.63
CA LYS A 148 -0.20 -3.04 19.98
C LYS A 148 -1.13 -4.06 20.66
N ILE A 149 -2.15 -4.54 19.94
CA ILE A 149 -3.08 -5.55 20.44
C ILE A 149 -2.32 -6.85 20.75
N GLN A 150 -1.44 -7.31 19.87
CA GLN A 150 -0.62 -8.50 20.09
C GLN A 150 0.28 -8.35 21.32
N LEU A 151 0.97 -7.21 21.45
CA LEU A 151 1.79 -6.94 22.63
C LEU A 151 0.97 -6.95 23.91
N THR A 152 -0.22 -6.33 23.90
CA THR A 152 -1.13 -6.34 25.05
C THR A 152 -1.49 -7.77 25.43
N SER A 153 -1.87 -8.61 24.46
CA SER A 153 -2.20 -10.01 24.70
C SER A 153 -1.04 -10.80 25.32
N TYR A 154 0.20 -10.57 24.85
CA TYR A 154 1.38 -11.22 25.47
C TYR A 154 1.65 -10.72 26.88
N VAL A 155 1.46 -9.42 27.14
CA VAL A 155 1.61 -8.88 28.50
C VAL A 155 0.55 -9.44 29.43
N ASP A 156 -0.68 -9.64 28.95
CA ASP A 156 -1.77 -10.26 29.74
C ASP A 156 -1.43 -11.68 30.20
N GLU A 157 -0.71 -12.44 29.37
CA GLU A 157 -0.29 -13.79 29.69
C GLU A 157 0.93 -13.83 30.61
N ILE A 158 1.92 -12.94 30.38
CA ILE A 158 3.23 -13.00 31.01
C ILE A 158 3.30 -12.12 32.26
N PHE A 159 2.71 -10.93 32.23
CA PHE A 159 2.75 -9.95 33.31
C PHE A 159 1.46 -9.11 33.36
N PRO A 160 0.32 -9.71 33.75
CA PRO A 160 -0.99 -9.05 33.68
C PRO A 160 -1.06 -7.76 34.51
N GLU A 161 -0.36 -7.72 35.64
CA GLU A 161 -0.36 -6.54 36.54
C GLU A 161 0.30 -5.31 35.89
N LEU A 162 1.18 -5.48 34.91
CA LEU A 162 1.86 -4.41 34.22
C LEU A 162 0.88 -3.48 33.48
N GLN A 163 -0.26 -3.98 33.04
CA GLN A 163 -1.28 -3.20 32.35
C GLN A 163 -1.77 -1.99 33.18
N TYR A 164 -1.92 -2.19 34.47
CA TYR A 164 -2.48 -1.20 35.37
C TYR A 164 -1.43 -0.39 36.12
N PHE A 165 -0.17 -0.82 36.07
CA PHE A 165 0.91 -0.17 36.79
C PHE A 165 1.20 1.24 36.26
N PHE A 166 1.26 1.40 34.95
CA PHE A 166 1.52 2.69 34.32
C PHE A 166 0.22 3.42 34.01
N LYS A 167 -0.05 4.56 34.68
CA LYS A 167 -1.25 5.37 34.43
C LYS A 167 -1.45 5.74 32.94
N SER A 168 -0.38 5.89 32.17
CA SER A 168 -0.42 6.18 30.73
C SER A 168 -0.60 4.93 29.86
N GLY A 169 -0.75 3.76 30.47
CA GLY A 169 -0.90 2.46 29.82
C GLY A 169 0.41 1.86 29.29
N LEU A 170 0.33 0.69 28.67
CA LEU A 170 1.48 -0.09 28.16
C LEU A 170 2.20 0.56 26.99
N HIS A 171 1.47 1.31 26.15
CA HIS A 171 1.98 1.73 24.86
C HIS A 171 2.79 3.03 24.92
N GLN A 172 3.86 3.03 25.71
CA GLN A 172 4.78 4.13 25.88
C GLN A 172 6.24 3.69 25.76
N LYS A 173 7.14 4.63 25.42
CA LYS A 173 8.55 4.36 25.13
C LYS A 173 9.26 3.64 26.28
N SER A 174 9.00 4.04 27.54
CA SER A 174 9.61 3.46 28.75
C SER A 174 9.22 1.98 28.94
N VAL A 175 7.95 1.62 28.67
CA VAL A 175 7.49 0.23 28.75
C VAL A 175 8.09 -0.62 27.63
N TYR A 176 8.18 -0.08 26.42
CA TYR A 176 8.82 -0.79 25.33
C TYR A 176 10.32 -1.03 25.58
N ALA A 177 11.02 -0.04 26.14
CA ALA A 177 12.42 -0.20 26.53
C ALA A 177 12.57 -1.26 27.64
N LEU A 178 11.68 -1.25 28.64
CA LEU A 178 11.66 -2.25 29.71
C LEU A 178 11.44 -3.66 29.13
N LEU A 179 10.38 -3.86 28.36
CA LEU A 179 10.04 -5.20 27.82
C LEU A 179 11.06 -5.71 26.81
N LYS A 180 11.78 -4.82 26.11
CA LYS A 180 12.87 -5.21 25.23
C LYS A 180 14.06 -5.78 25.98
N GLU A 181 14.34 -5.28 27.17
CA GLU A 181 15.49 -5.68 27.98
C GLU A 181 15.13 -6.79 29.00
N ALA A 182 13.97 -6.68 29.61
CA ALA A 182 13.43 -7.63 30.57
C ALA A 182 11.97 -7.99 30.21
N PRO A 183 11.75 -9.01 29.37
CA PRO A 183 10.43 -9.35 28.84
C PRO A 183 9.52 -10.07 29.85
N THR A 184 10.06 -10.57 30.98
CA THR A 184 9.30 -11.32 31.99
C THR A 184 9.38 -10.68 33.36
N PRO A 185 8.41 -10.97 34.27
CA PRO A 185 8.46 -10.49 35.65
C PRO A 185 9.75 -10.89 36.37
N GLU A 186 10.23 -12.12 36.19
CA GLU A 186 11.47 -12.63 36.79
C GLU A 186 12.68 -11.83 36.33
N ALA A 187 12.75 -11.51 35.04
CA ALA A 187 13.82 -10.70 34.46
C ALA A 187 13.82 -9.30 35.07
N ILE A 188 12.65 -8.70 35.24
CA ILE A 188 12.50 -7.38 35.88
C ILE A 188 12.87 -7.46 37.37
N ALA A 189 12.43 -8.48 38.08
CA ALA A 189 12.72 -8.68 39.51
C ALA A 189 14.20 -8.87 39.79
N SER A 190 14.92 -9.54 38.88
CA SER A 190 16.36 -9.82 38.98
C SER A 190 17.25 -8.66 38.50
N MET A 191 16.69 -7.70 37.75
CA MET A 191 17.45 -6.57 37.22
C MET A 191 18.03 -5.72 38.36
N HIS A 192 19.27 -5.24 38.22
CA HIS A 192 19.87 -4.37 39.22
C HIS A 192 19.07 -3.05 39.35
N MET A 193 18.78 -2.63 40.60
CA MET A 193 17.87 -1.51 40.89
C MET A 193 18.31 -0.20 40.24
N THR A 194 19.62 0.12 40.26
CA THR A 194 20.13 1.33 39.63
C THR A 194 19.93 1.32 38.13
N HIS A 195 20.06 0.15 37.49
CA HIS A 195 19.85 -0.02 36.06
C HIS A 195 18.36 0.11 35.70
N LEU A 196 17.46 -0.54 36.42
CA LEU A 196 16.02 -0.44 36.23
C LEU A 196 15.54 1.02 36.39
N ALA A 197 15.99 1.71 37.45
CA ALA A 197 15.65 3.12 37.67
C ALA A 197 16.19 4.02 36.53
N HIS A 198 17.41 3.79 36.09
CA HIS A 198 18.02 4.52 34.98
C HIS A 198 17.27 4.28 33.66
N LEU A 199 16.96 3.03 33.34
CA LEU A 199 16.19 2.64 32.15
C LEU A 199 14.85 3.36 32.09
N LEU A 200 14.09 3.31 33.17
CA LEU A 200 12.78 3.97 33.27
C LEU A 200 12.90 5.50 33.18
N LYS A 201 13.86 6.10 33.89
CA LYS A 201 14.08 7.55 33.94
C LYS A 201 14.43 8.12 32.55
N VAL A 202 15.38 7.50 31.85
CA VAL A 202 15.83 7.96 30.53
C VAL A 202 14.69 7.85 29.50
N ASN A 203 13.99 6.72 29.47
CA ASN A 203 12.95 6.48 28.48
C ASN A 203 11.60 7.16 28.81
N SER A 204 11.44 7.69 30.01
CA SER A 204 10.28 8.50 30.41
C SER A 204 10.55 10.00 30.40
N HIS A 205 11.73 10.44 29.96
CA HIS A 205 12.17 11.83 30.06
C HIS A 205 12.12 12.38 31.53
N GLY A 206 12.56 11.55 32.48
CA GLY A 206 12.62 11.92 33.90
C GLY A 206 11.31 11.80 34.68
N ARG A 207 10.21 11.36 34.04
CA ARG A 207 8.90 11.22 34.71
C ARG A 207 8.84 10.06 35.73
N PHE A 208 9.63 9.00 35.50
CA PHE A 208 9.72 7.83 36.35
C PHE A 208 11.02 7.89 37.15
N ASP A 209 10.91 7.78 38.46
CA ASP A 209 11.98 7.88 39.41
C ASP A 209 12.38 6.50 39.98
N LYS A 210 13.23 6.53 41.02
CA LYS A 210 13.70 5.33 41.72
C LYS A 210 12.56 4.64 42.49
N GLU A 211 11.61 5.42 43.01
CA GLU A 211 10.47 4.91 43.77
C GLU A 211 9.56 4.07 42.85
N MET A 212 9.26 4.59 41.67
CA MET A 212 8.51 3.85 40.62
C MET A 212 9.21 2.55 40.24
N ALA A 213 10.53 2.57 40.10
CA ALA A 213 11.32 1.36 39.80
C ALA A 213 11.23 0.32 40.95
N GLN A 214 11.23 0.77 42.18
CA GLN A 214 11.04 -0.07 43.36
C GLN A 214 9.66 -0.72 43.39
N GLN A 215 8.62 0.06 43.18
CA GLN A 215 7.23 -0.41 43.08
C GLN A 215 7.07 -1.45 41.98
N LEU A 216 7.63 -1.19 40.78
CA LEU A 216 7.61 -2.12 39.69
C LEU A 216 8.30 -3.44 39.99
N ARG A 217 9.46 -3.40 40.67
CA ARG A 217 10.20 -4.60 41.09
C ARG A 217 9.40 -5.43 42.08
N VAL A 218 8.76 -4.82 43.07
CA VAL A 218 7.89 -5.49 44.03
C VAL A 218 6.69 -6.11 43.33
N LEU A 219 6.10 -5.43 42.36
CA LEU A 219 5.00 -5.95 41.56
C LEU A 219 5.44 -7.18 40.75
N ALA A 220 6.60 -7.11 40.12
CA ALA A 220 7.18 -8.20 39.33
C ALA A 220 7.48 -9.46 40.19
N GLN A 221 7.94 -9.26 41.42
CA GLN A 221 8.17 -10.36 42.39
C GLN A 221 6.89 -11.09 42.81
N LYS A 222 5.74 -10.45 42.70
CA LYS A 222 4.43 -10.98 43.10
C LYS A 222 3.54 -11.34 41.94
N SER A 223 4.04 -11.24 40.72
CA SER A 223 3.25 -11.50 39.50
C SER A 223 2.78 -12.94 39.47
N VAL A 224 1.55 -13.12 38.99
CA VAL A 224 0.94 -14.44 38.74
C VAL A 224 1.06 -14.86 37.29
N GLY A 225 1.76 -14.09 36.46
CA GLY A 225 1.93 -14.38 35.04
C GLY A 225 2.69 -15.70 34.79
N ALA A 226 2.40 -16.32 33.69
CA ALA A 226 3.00 -17.61 33.30
C ALA A 226 4.41 -17.39 32.73
N SER A 227 5.43 -17.54 33.57
CA SER A 227 6.85 -17.39 33.17
C SER A 227 7.37 -18.49 32.25
N ASP A 228 6.76 -19.71 32.35
CA ASP A 228 7.22 -20.89 31.61
C ASP A 228 6.54 -21.12 30.24
N SER A 229 5.64 -20.27 29.85
CA SER A 229 4.78 -20.47 28.68
C SER A 229 5.22 -19.74 27.39
N ILE A 230 6.47 -19.23 27.32
CA ILE A 230 7.02 -18.77 26.03
C ILE A 230 7.49 -20.02 25.28
N PRO A 231 6.79 -20.48 24.22
CA PRO A 231 7.26 -21.57 23.37
C PRO A 231 8.65 -21.22 22.85
N SER A 232 9.55 -22.21 22.86
CA SER A 232 10.96 -22.05 22.40
C SER A 232 11.08 -21.48 20.98
N ASP A 233 10.05 -21.71 20.16
CA ASP A 233 9.96 -21.24 18.77
C ASP A 233 9.76 -19.72 18.64
N ARG A 234 9.39 -19.02 19.73
CA ARG A 234 9.25 -17.54 19.75
C ARG A 234 10.52 -16.80 20.20
N LYS A 235 11.59 -17.57 20.55
CA LYS A 235 12.89 -16.99 20.99
C LYS A 235 13.88 -16.70 19.86
N THR A 236 13.59 -17.09 18.63
CA THR A 236 14.49 -16.96 17.49
C THR A 236 13.82 -16.23 16.35
N ASP A 237 13.74 -14.92 16.42
CA ASP A 237 13.79 -14.05 15.24
C ASP A 237 14.28 -12.68 15.72
N ASN A 238 15.59 -12.54 15.71
CA ASN A 238 16.32 -11.27 15.80
C ASN A 238 16.49 -10.67 14.39
#